data_f5f0694c53cb3f1034a6753bbb479a18
#
_entry.id   f5f0694c53cb3f1034a6753bbb479a18
#
_cell.length_a   1.000
_cell.length_b   1.000
_cell.length_c   1.000
_cell.angle_alpha   90.00
_cell.angle_beta   90.00
_cell.angle_gamma   90.00
#
_symmetry.space_group_name_H-M   'P 1'
#
loop_
_entity.id
_entity.type
_entity.pdbx_description
1 polymer ?
#
loop_
_entity_poly.entity_id
_entity_poly.type
_entity_poly.pdbx_seq_one_letter_code
_entity_poly.pdbx_strand_id
1 'polypeptide(L)'
;MRILILVLLSTLTVYGQKSMDNTFITWNNFTDNFGSEMSDAEDVFNSMIKSGLKNNCLTKMDFTFISDKKENLIRLKDFIIAHYPYEVKEVQQYKDIWEINGETNDIPITADNLLYWALDMYKRGYEFDAKLDAYGGPFDPKKQEYPEVSKTNEVTYFDNGVDYYEKGNLSGAIINWSLTLEINSKNPDAYYSRAIVKNELYTWKSALKDYDKALEIAPDFIDALVNRGTIKDENGDFEGAIADYNTALAIKKIDPENKKFAYYNRGNSKYNLNDKNGACEDWNTAYNLGAEYALERIKVKCK
;
A
#
# COMPACT_ATOMS: atom_id res chain seq x y z
N MET A 1 17.12 -14.28 -2.11
CA MET A 1 17.39 -13.31 -1.03
C MET A 1 15.99 -12.88 -0.55
N ARG A 2 15.52 -13.42 0.58
CA ARG A 2 14.20 -13.03 1.11
C ARG A 2 14.31 -11.57 1.52
N ILE A 3 13.53 -10.71 0.89
CA ILE A 3 13.43 -9.31 1.29
C ILE A 3 12.64 -9.31 2.59
N LEU A 4 13.38 -9.10 3.67
CA LEU A 4 12.78 -8.80 4.97
C LEU A 4 12.24 -7.37 4.89
N ILE A 5 11.11 -7.19 4.22
CA ILE A 5 10.33 -5.96 4.39
C ILE A 5 9.62 -6.14 5.74
N LEU A 6 10.38 -5.91 6.81
CA LEU A 6 9.79 -5.63 8.11
C LEU A 6 9.00 -4.35 7.93
N VAL A 7 7.73 -4.51 7.59
CA VAL A 7 6.80 -3.42 7.80
C VAL A 7 6.75 -3.23 9.29
N LEU A 8 7.60 -2.33 9.79
CA LEU A 8 7.33 -1.59 10.99
C LEU A 8 6.05 -0.76 10.72
N LEU A 9 4.96 -1.45 10.50
CA LEU A 9 3.62 -0.93 10.71
C LEU A 9 3.49 -0.78 12.22
N SER A 10 4.34 0.07 12.73
CA SER A 10 4.03 0.71 13.97
C SER A 10 2.71 1.47 13.75
N THR A 11 1.88 1.43 14.72
CA THR A 11 0.86 2.42 15.05
C THR A 11 1.31 3.89 14.85
N LEU A 12 2.58 4.13 14.54
CA LEU A 12 3.19 5.39 14.14
C LEU A 12 2.78 5.89 12.74
N THR A 13 2.41 5.03 11.79
CA THR A 13 2.05 5.51 10.45
C THR A 13 0.64 6.15 10.42
N VAL A 14 -0.33 5.60 11.13
CA VAL A 14 -1.66 6.21 11.22
C VAL A 14 -1.62 7.48 12.10
N TYR A 15 -0.82 7.49 13.17
CA TYR A 15 -0.65 8.67 14.02
C TYR A 15 0.32 9.71 13.44
N GLY A 16 1.35 9.32 12.70
CA GLY A 16 2.31 10.23 12.07
C GLY A 16 1.70 11.06 10.93
N GLN A 17 0.77 10.49 10.18
CA GLN A 17 0.08 11.21 9.11
C GLN A 17 -0.98 12.21 9.62
N LYS A 18 -1.50 12.00 10.84
CA LYS A 18 -2.46 12.90 11.47
C LYS A 18 -1.85 14.24 11.93
N SER A 19 -0.53 14.38 11.91
CA SER A 19 0.21 15.57 12.35
C SER A 19 0.75 16.44 11.22
N MET A 20 0.38 16.18 9.96
CA MET A 20 0.70 17.11 8.87
C MET A 20 -0.15 18.38 9.03
N ASP A 21 0.51 19.53 9.12
CA ASP A 21 -0.13 20.85 9.18
C ASP A 21 -0.70 21.26 7.80
N ASN A 22 -1.37 20.33 7.13
CA ASN A 22 -1.99 20.56 5.84
C ASN A 22 -3.16 21.52 5.98
N THR A 23 -3.19 22.56 5.15
CA THR A 23 -4.22 23.59 5.14
C THR A 23 -5.13 23.53 3.94
N PHE A 24 -4.64 23.01 2.81
CA PHE A 24 -5.40 22.87 1.58
C PHE A 24 -6.15 21.54 1.52
N ILE A 25 -5.48 20.41 1.85
CA ILE A 25 -6.11 19.09 1.97
C ILE A 25 -5.95 18.60 3.40
N THR A 26 -6.98 18.73 4.22
CA THR A 26 -6.96 18.23 5.60
C THR A 26 -7.09 16.71 5.65
N TRP A 27 -6.73 16.09 6.79
CA TRP A 27 -6.92 14.65 7.00
C TRP A 27 -8.38 14.22 6.81
N ASN A 28 -9.32 15.01 7.31
CA ASN A 28 -10.73 14.71 7.15
C ASN A 28 -11.15 14.75 5.68
N ASN A 29 -10.73 15.79 4.93
CA ASN A 29 -11.01 15.84 3.48
C ASN A 29 -10.41 14.64 2.75
N PHE A 30 -9.18 14.22 3.11
CA PHE A 30 -8.54 13.06 2.50
C PHE A 30 -9.34 11.78 2.78
N THR A 31 -9.73 11.53 4.04
CA THR A 31 -10.46 10.30 4.40
C THR A 31 -11.89 10.29 3.90
N ASP A 32 -12.59 11.43 3.94
CA ASP A 32 -13.98 11.53 3.50
C ASP A 32 -14.13 11.34 1.98
N ASN A 33 -13.13 11.79 1.20
CA ASN A 33 -13.15 11.68 -0.25
C ASN A 33 -12.46 10.40 -0.79
N PHE A 34 -11.87 9.58 0.08
CA PHE A 34 -11.15 8.38 -0.37
C PHE A 34 -12.03 7.39 -1.15
N GLY A 35 -13.28 7.20 -0.69
CA GLY A 35 -14.24 6.36 -1.39
C GLY A 35 -14.68 6.93 -2.75
N SER A 36 -14.79 8.26 -2.86
CA SER A 36 -15.05 8.94 -4.13
C SER A 36 -13.90 8.74 -5.11
N GLU A 37 -12.65 8.88 -4.67
CA GLU A 37 -11.47 8.66 -5.52
C GLU A 37 -11.43 7.26 -6.12
N MET A 38 -11.81 6.25 -5.33
CA MET A 38 -11.94 4.87 -5.83
C MET A 38 -13.01 4.76 -6.94
N SER A 39 -14.17 5.43 -6.76
CA SER A 39 -15.25 5.46 -7.75
C SER A 39 -14.83 6.22 -9.01
N ASP A 40 -14.14 7.35 -8.85
CA ASP A 40 -13.66 8.16 -9.96
C ASP A 40 -12.66 7.37 -10.84
N ALA A 41 -11.75 6.59 -10.22
CA ALA A 41 -10.85 5.71 -10.95
C ALA A 41 -11.58 4.62 -11.75
N GLU A 42 -12.65 4.04 -11.18
CA GLU A 42 -13.49 3.08 -11.88
C GLU A 42 -14.22 3.74 -13.08
N ASP A 43 -14.75 4.93 -12.89
CA ASP A 43 -15.45 5.68 -13.94
C ASP A 43 -14.52 6.07 -15.09
N VAL A 44 -13.29 6.51 -14.78
CA VAL A 44 -12.24 6.78 -15.78
C VAL A 44 -11.92 5.51 -16.57
N PHE A 45 -11.66 4.38 -15.88
CA PHE A 45 -11.42 3.10 -16.55
C PHE A 45 -12.56 2.70 -17.48
N ASN A 46 -13.78 2.73 -16.98
CA ASN A 46 -14.97 2.37 -17.76
C ASN A 46 -15.16 3.29 -19.00
N SER A 47 -14.87 4.57 -18.84
CA SER A 47 -14.89 5.53 -19.95
C SER A 47 -13.83 5.21 -21.01
N MET A 48 -12.61 4.86 -20.60
CA MET A 48 -11.53 4.45 -21.51
C MET A 48 -11.92 3.17 -22.27
N ILE A 49 -12.45 2.14 -21.59
CA ILE A 49 -12.93 0.90 -22.21
C ILE A 49 -14.05 1.19 -23.22
N LYS A 50 -15.04 2.02 -22.85
CA LYS A 50 -16.12 2.43 -23.75
C LYS A 50 -15.62 3.16 -25.00
N SER A 51 -14.53 3.90 -24.85
CA SER A 51 -13.87 4.61 -25.96
C SER A 51 -12.96 3.73 -26.82
N GLY A 52 -12.83 2.43 -26.47
CA GLY A 52 -12.13 1.42 -27.27
C GLY A 52 -10.77 0.98 -26.74
N LEU A 53 -10.40 1.39 -25.52
CA LEU A 53 -9.24 0.83 -24.86
C LEU A 53 -9.49 -0.66 -24.56
N LYS A 54 -8.54 -1.52 -24.84
CA LYS A 54 -8.57 -2.92 -24.42
C LYS A 54 -7.87 -3.07 -23.07
N ASN A 55 -8.40 -3.96 -22.26
CA ASN A 55 -7.82 -4.27 -20.95
C ASN A 55 -6.34 -4.66 -21.08
N ASN A 56 -5.51 -4.19 -20.13
CA ASN A 56 -4.06 -4.40 -20.08
C ASN A 56 -3.25 -3.75 -21.24
N CYS A 57 -3.84 -2.80 -21.97
CA CYS A 57 -3.15 -2.02 -22.99
C CYS A 57 -2.20 -1.02 -22.33
N LEU A 58 -1.00 -0.87 -22.89
CA LEU A 58 -0.04 0.16 -22.50
C LEU A 58 -0.53 1.53 -22.96
N THR A 59 -0.63 2.47 -22.05
CA THR A 59 -0.91 3.88 -22.36
C THR A 59 -0.37 4.81 -21.28
N LYS A 60 -0.19 6.05 -21.63
CA LYS A 60 0.19 7.10 -20.70
C LYS A 60 -1.06 7.71 -20.05
N MET A 61 -0.89 8.18 -18.82
CA MET A 61 -1.93 8.90 -18.09
C MET A 61 -1.47 10.34 -17.87
N ASP A 62 -2.29 11.28 -18.29
CA ASP A 62 -2.14 12.69 -17.91
C ASP A 62 -2.68 12.89 -16.50
N PHE A 63 -2.05 13.77 -15.73
CA PHE A 63 -2.52 14.14 -14.40
C PHE A 63 -2.31 15.62 -14.11
N THR A 64 -3.17 16.16 -13.25
CA THR A 64 -3.09 17.55 -12.77
C THR A 64 -3.18 17.57 -11.25
N PHE A 65 -2.25 18.27 -10.59
CA PHE A 65 -2.37 18.63 -9.18
C PHE A 65 -2.54 20.11 -9.01
N ILE A 66 -3.32 20.51 -8.00
CA ILE A 66 -3.54 21.91 -7.63
C ILE A 66 -3.22 22.12 -6.15
N SER A 67 -2.83 23.36 -5.79
CA SER A 67 -2.66 23.82 -4.40
C SER A 67 -2.83 25.33 -4.31
N ASP A 68 -3.15 25.82 -3.12
CA ASP A 68 -3.17 27.25 -2.79
C ASP A 68 -1.75 27.85 -2.67
N LYS A 69 -0.72 26.99 -2.52
CA LYS A 69 0.68 27.37 -2.35
C LYS A 69 1.58 26.78 -3.43
N LYS A 70 2.32 27.64 -4.12
CA LYS A 70 3.28 27.25 -5.14
C LYS A 70 4.33 26.25 -4.62
N GLU A 71 4.81 26.48 -3.42
CA GLU A 71 5.87 25.71 -2.78
C GLU A 71 5.47 24.25 -2.55
N ASN A 72 4.20 23.98 -2.29
CA ASN A 72 3.66 22.63 -2.14
C ASN A 72 3.81 21.83 -3.45
N LEU A 73 3.43 22.45 -4.56
CA LEU A 73 3.54 21.83 -5.88
C LEU A 73 5.00 21.70 -6.36
N ILE A 74 5.88 22.61 -5.99
CA ILE A 74 7.32 22.46 -6.28
C ILE A 74 7.86 21.22 -5.57
N ARG A 75 7.59 21.07 -4.28
CA ARG A 75 8.01 19.86 -3.51
C ARG A 75 7.42 18.58 -4.06
N LEU A 76 6.13 18.59 -4.43
CA LEU A 76 5.47 17.44 -5.04
C LEU A 76 6.10 17.10 -6.41
N LYS A 77 6.36 18.09 -7.26
CA LYS A 77 7.06 17.92 -8.53
C LYS A 77 8.43 17.27 -8.34
N ASP A 78 9.24 17.82 -7.43
CA ASP A 78 10.58 17.29 -7.16
C ASP A 78 10.52 15.84 -6.66
N PHE A 79 9.55 15.52 -5.82
CA PHE A 79 9.30 14.16 -5.37
C PHE A 79 8.90 13.24 -6.53
N ILE A 80 7.93 13.63 -7.36
CA ILE A 80 7.49 12.82 -8.49
C ILE A 80 8.65 12.53 -9.43
N ILE A 81 9.42 13.54 -9.82
CA ILE A 81 10.57 13.37 -10.73
C ILE A 81 11.65 12.47 -10.14
N ALA A 82 11.86 12.51 -8.82
CA ALA A 82 12.86 11.67 -8.15
C ALA A 82 12.46 10.20 -8.01
N HIS A 83 11.15 9.92 -7.91
CA HIS A 83 10.63 8.60 -7.53
C HIS A 83 9.84 7.87 -8.62
N TYR A 84 9.34 8.61 -9.62
CA TYR A 84 8.53 8.07 -10.71
C TYR A 84 9.16 8.39 -12.07
N PRO A 85 9.07 7.50 -13.05
CA PRO A 85 9.55 7.76 -14.40
C PRO A 85 8.54 8.61 -15.19
N TYR A 86 8.10 9.75 -14.61
CA TYR A 86 7.05 10.60 -15.15
C TYR A 86 7.64 11.93 -15.64
N GLU A 87 6.99 12.50 -16.65
CA GLU A 87 7.27 13.86 -17.11
C GLU A 87 6.36 14.84 -16.37
N VAL A 88 6.94 15.83 -15.71
CA VAL A 88 6.19 16.85 -14.94
C VAL A 88 6.57 18.24 -15.43
N LYS A 89 5.57 19.01 -15.81
CA LYS A 89 5.74 20.40 -16.30
C LYS A 89 6.07 21.37 -15.17
N GLU A 90 6.40 22.59 -15.51
CA GLU A 90 6.64 23.65 -14.53
C GLU A 90 5.34 24.05 -13.80
N VAL A 91 5.49 24.44 -12.53
CA VAL A 91 4.37 24.95 -11.73
C VAL A 91 3.92 26.29 -12.33
N GLN A 92 2.65 26.37 -12.67
CA GLN A 92 2.04 27.56 -13.24
C GLN A 92 0.87 28.06 -12.40
N GLN A 93 0.57 29.35 -12.52
CA GLN A 93 -0.60 29.91 -11.85
C GLN A 93 -1.82 29.78 -12.77
N TYR A 94 -2.92 29.29 -12.19
CA TYR A 94 -4.22 29.24 -12.85
C TYR A 94 -5.27 29.91 -11.95
N LYS A 95 -5.71 31.10 -12.35
CA LYS A 95 -6.58 31.97 -11.53
C LYS A 95 -5.95 32.24 -10.15
N ASP A 96 -6.65 31.85 -9.08
CA ASP A 96 -6.24 32.10 -7.69
C ASP A 96 -5.50 30.90 -7.06
N ILE A 97 -5.20 29.87 -7.84
CA ILE A 97 -4.50 28.65 -7.41
C ILE A 97 -3.27 28.39 -8.26
N TRP A 98 -2.43 27.46 -7.82
CA TRP A 98 -1.30 26.94 -8.57
C TRP A 98 -1.62 25.55 -9.08
N GLU A 99 -1.07 25.18 -10.23
CA GLU A 99 -1.22 23.86 -10.82
C GLU A 99 0.11 23.32 -11.37
N ILE A 100 0.22 21.98 -11.38
CA ILE A 100 1.20 21.26 -12.17
C ILE A 100 0.49 20.19 -13.00
N ASN A 101 1.00 20.00 -14.20
CA ASN A 101 0.54 18.96 -15.10
C ASN A 101 1.68 17.99 -15.38
N GLY A 102 1.38 16.71 -15.52
CA GLY A 102 2.36 15.70 -15.85
C GLY A 102 1.76 14.57 -16.67
N GLU A 103 2.64 13.68 -17.12
CA GLU A 103 2.31 12.49 -17.88
C GLU A 103 3.13 11.32 -17.36
N THR A 104 2.50 10.14 -17.21
CA THR A 104 3.22 8.92 -16.83
C THR A 104 4.05 8.38 -18.01
N ASN A 105 4.96 7.46 -17.74
CA ASN A 105 5.40 6.52 -18.78
C ASN A 105 4.23 5.60 -19.18
N ASP A 106 4.44 4.75 -20.19
CA ASP A 106 3.46 3.75 -20.56
C ASP A 106 3.23 2.78 -19.40
N ILE A 107 1.98 2.68 -18.95
CA ILE A 107 1.54 1.74 -17.90
C ILE A 107 0.44 0.83 -18.45
N PRO A 108 0.40 -0.46 -18.05
CA PRO A 108 -0.67 -1.37 -18.45
C PRO A 108 -1.97 -1.01 -17.73
N ILE A 109 -2.99 -0.58 -18.47
CA ILE A 109 -4.25 -0.15 -17.90
C ILE A 109 -5.18 -1.35 -17.71
N THR A 110 -5.36 -1.72 -16.45
CA THR A 110 -6.43 -2.57 -15.94
C THR A 110 -7.24 -1.77 -14.92
N ALA A 111 -8.40 -2.26 -14.52
CA ALA A 111 -9.17 -1.61 -13.46
C ALA A 111 -8.34 -1.46 -12.17
N ASP A 112 -7.64 -2.53 -11.76
CA ASP A 112 -6.79 -2.52 -10.57
C ASP A 112 -5.58 -1.57 -10.72
N ASN A 113 -4.87 -1.62 -11.85
CA ASN A 113 -3.69 -0.79 -12.04
C ASN A 113 -4.03 0.70 -12.04
N LEU A 114 -5.13 1.08 -12.69
CA LEU A 114 -5.61 2.46 -12.69
C LEU A 114 -6.07 2.89 -11.29
N LEU A 115 -6.81 2.03 -10.59
CA LEU A 115 -7.24 2.30 -9.22
C LEU A 115 -6.03 2.56 -8.30
N TYR A 116 -5.04 1.67 -8.28
CA TYR A 116 -3.88 1.84 -7.39
C TYR A 116 -2.97 2.98 -7.82
N TRP A 117 -2.91 3.29 -9.12
CA TRP A 117 -2.23 4.49 -9.60
C TRP A 117 -2.92 5.77 -9.06
N ALA A 118 -4.24 5.86 -9.18
CA ALA A 118 -5.01 7.00 -8.69
C ALA A 118 -4.87 7.16 -7.17
N LEU A 119 -4.98 6.07 -6.41
CA LEU A 119 -4.81 6.11 -4.95
C LEU A 119 -3.39 6.50 -4.52
N ASP A 120 -2.36 6.05 -5.25
CA ASP A 120 -0.98 6.48 -5.00
C ASP A 120 -0.83 7.98 -5.24
N MET A 121 -1.32 8.49 -6.38
CA MET A 121 -1.27 9.92 -6.67
C MET A 121 -2.12 10.74 -5.69
N TYR A 122 -3.30 10.26 -5.30
CA TYR A 122 -4.14 10.91 -4.29
C TYR A 122 -3.44 11.01 -2.93
N LYS A 123 -2.78 9.92 -2.49
CA LYS A 123 -1.95 9.90 -1.29
C LYS A 123 -0.79 10.90 -1.38
N ARG A 124 -0.08 10.97 -2.53
CA ARG A 124 0.99 11.96 -2.73
C ARG A 124 0.46 13.38 -2.68
N GLY A 125 -0.69 13.64 -3.28
CA GLY A 125 -1.35 14.93 -3.16
C GLY A 125 -1.52 15.33 -1.69
N TYR A 126 -2.08 14.47 -0.87
CA TYR A 126 -2.23 14.71 0.57
C TYR A 126 -0.89 14.96 1.28
N GLU A 127 0.14 14.15 1.03
CA GLU A 127 1.45 14.28 1.67
C GLU A 127 2.14 15.62 1.41
N PHE A 128 1.82 16.27 0.29
CA PHE A 128 2.39 17.56 -0.11
C PHE A 128 1.40 18.74 -0.02
N ASP A 129 0.26 18.55 0.63
CA ASP A 129 -0.81 19.57 0.75
C ASP A 129 -1.26 20.09 -0.62
N ALA A 130 -1.44 19.16 -1.56
CA ALA A 130 -1.90 19.37 -2.93
C ALA A 130 -3.04 18.38 -3.24
N LYS A 131 -3.93 18.76 -4.15
CA LYS A 131 -5.07 17.92 -4.56
C LYS A 131 -4.79 17.34 -5.94
N LEU A 132 -4.97 16.03 -6.11
CA LEU A 132 -5.15 15.43 -7.43
C LEU A 132 -6.50 15.93 -7.96
N ASP A 133 -6.47 16.73 -9.02
CA ASP A 133 -7.67 17.43 -9.52
C ASP A 133 -8.26 16.76 -10.75
N ALA A 134 -7.40 16.24 -11.62
CA ALA A 134 -7.83 15.53 -12.81
C ALA A 134 -6.79 14.52 -13.25
N TYR A 135 -7.27 13.45 -13.87
CA TYR A 135 -6.42 12.48 -14.57
C TYR A 135 -7.21 11.78 -15.69
N GLY A 136 -6.47 11.25 -16.65
CA GLY A 136 -7.00 10.54 -17.81
C GLY A 136 -5.83 10.21 -18.74
N GLY A 137 -6.11 9.87 -19.99
CA GLY A 137 -5.05 9.64 -20.95
C GLY A 137 -5.57 9.53 -22.36
N PRO A 138 -4.91 10.16 -23.32
CA PRO A 138 -5.16 9.92 -24.72
C PRO A 138 -4.63 8.52 -25.08
N PHE A 139 -5.39 7.76 -25.85
CA PHE A 139 -4.92 6.53 -26.46
C PHE A 139 -5.44 6.41 -27.88
N ASP A 140 -4.69 5.72 -28.75
CA ASP A 140 -5.14 5.41 -30.11
C ASP A 140 -5.77 4.00 -30.11
N PRO A 141 -7.09 3.87 -30.32
CA PRO A 141 -7.75 2.57 -30.36
C PRO A 141 -7.20 1.61 -31.43
N LYS A 142 -6.45 2.16 -32.42
CA LYS A 142 -5.87 1.39 -33.53
C LYS A 142 -4.42 0.97 -33.28
N LYS A 143 -3.75 1.58 -32.29
CA LYS A 143 -2.35 1.30 -31.96
C LYS A 143 -2.25 0.96 -30.48
N GLN A 144 -2.63 -0.25 -30.12
CA GLN A 144 -2.58 -0.70 -28.75
C GLN A 144 -1.45 -1.69 -28.57
N GLU A 145 -0.55 -1.38 -27.66
CA GLU A 145 0.59 -2.21 -27.25
C GLU A 145 0.29 -2.85 -25.90
N TYR A 146 0.98 -3.93 -25.58
CA TYR A 146 0.77 -4.70 -24.38
C TYR A 146 2.10 -4.98 -23.68
N PRO A 147 2.12 -5.13 -22.34
CA PRO A 147 3.33 -5.55 -21.66
C PRO A 147 3.77 -6.94 -22.16
N GLU A 148 5.07 -7.15 -22.29
CA GLU A 148 5.61 -8.45 -22.65
C GLU A 148 5.53 -9.40 -21.46
N VAL A 149 4.57 -10.33 -21.52
CA VAL A 149 4.33 -11.33 -20.48
C VAL A 149 4.94 -12.68 -20.93
N SER A 150 6.16 -12.95 -20.49
CA SER A 150 6.85 -14.21 -20.74
C SER A 150 7.46 -14.76 -19.45
N LYS A 151 7.68 -16.09 -19.39
CA LYS A 151 8.30 -16.73 -18.21
C LYS A 151 9.69 -16.19 -17.88
N THR A 152 10.42 -15.68 -18.85
CA THR A 152 11.75 -15.08 -18.66
C THR A 152 11.68 -13.75 -17.92
N ASN A 153 10.52 -13.09 -17.89
CA ASN A 153 10.34 -11.76 -17.30
C ASN A 153 9.80 -11.83 -15.85
N GLU A 154 9.45 -13.01 -15.32
CA GLU A 154 8.89 -13.15 -13.97
C GLU A 154 9.80 -12.51 -12.91
N VAL A 155 11.09 -12.91 -12.89
CA VAL A 155 12.06 -12.38 -11.93
C VAL A 155 12.29 -10.89 -12.15
N THR A 156 12.37 -10.44 -13.39
CA THR A 156 12.56 -9.02 -13.72
C THR A 156 11.41 -8.16 -13.20
N TYR A 157 10.17 -8.59 -13.42
CA TYR A 157 9.02 -7.84 -12.89
C TYR A 157 8.96 -7.89 -11.38
N PHE A 158 9.29 -9.03 -10.76
CA PHE A 158 9.34 -9.10 -9.31
C PHE A 158 10.37 -8.12 -8.72
N ASP A 159 11.59 -8.13 -9.26
CA ASP A 159 12.69 -7.26 -8.80
C ASP A 159 12.39 -5.78 -9.10
N ASN A 160 11.79 -5.45 -10.24
CA ASN A 160 11.32 -4.10 -10.53
C ASN A 160 10.27 -3.64 -9.50
N GLY A 161 9.35 -4.51 -9.10
CA GLY A 161 8.36 -4.21 -8.07
C GLY A 161 9.02 -3.82 -6.76
N VAL A 162 10.07 -4.54 -6.38
CA VAL A 162 10.89 -4.23 -5.19
C VAL A 162 11.59 -2.87 -5.33
N ASP A 163 12.26 -2.63 -6.45
CA ASP A 163 12.97 -1.37 -6.72
C ASP A 163 12.01 -0.16 -6.69
N TYR A 164 10.83 -0.30 -7.28
CA TYR A 164 9.80 0.74 -7.21
C TYR A 164 9.30 0.97 -5.79
N TYR A 165 9.09 -0.09 -5.02
CA TYR A 165 8.68 0.05 -3.61
C TYR A 165 9.74 0.76 -2.77
N GLU A 166 11.01 0.38 -2.90
CA GLU A 166 12.12 1.02 -2.19
C GLU A 166 12.28 2.52 -2.56
N LYS A 167 11.94 2.88 -3.79
CA LYS A 167 11.87 4.27 -4.25
C LYS A 167 10.57 4.99 -3.84
N GLY A 168 9.63 4.32 -3.18
CA GLY A 168 8.36 4.90 -2.79
C GLY A 168 7.33 5.04 -3.94
N ASN A 169 7.59 4.45 -5.11
CA ASN A 169 6.63 4.38 -6.21
C ASN A 169 5.69 3.19 -5.99
N LEU A 170 4.63 3.43 -5.24
CA LEU A 170 3.72 2.37 -4.78
C LEU A 170 2.92 1.75 -5.94
N SER A 171 2.43 2.57 -6.85
CA SER A 171 1.70 2.10 -8.02
C SER A 171 2.57 1.29 -8.97
N GLY A 172 3.81 1.74 -9.22
CA GLY A 172 4.80 1.00 -10.01
C GLY A 172 5.10 -0.38 -9.42
N ALA A 173 5.21 -0.47 -8.09
CA ALA A 173 5.41 -1.74 -7.39
C ALA A 173 4.23 -2.70 -7.60
N ILE A 174 2.98 -2.23 -7.38
CA ILE A 174 1.77 -3.05 -7.58
C ILE A 174 1.66 -3.55 -9.03
N ILE A 175 1.89 -2.68 -10.01
CA ILE A 175 1.85 -3.04 -11.43
C ILE A 175 2.84 -4.17 -11.73
N ASN A 176 4.08 -4.06 -11.27
CA ASN A 176 5.11 -5.05 -11.56
C ASN A 176 4.85 -6.39 -10.85
N TRP A 177 4.40 -6.39 -9.58
CA TRP A 177 4.00 -7.63 -8.94
C TRP A 177 2.72 -8.23 -9.55
N SER A 178 1.82 -7.41 -10.10
CA SER A 178 0.67 -7.91 -10.85
C SER A 178 1.09 -8.61 -12.15
N LEU A 179 2.07 -8.06 -12.88
CA LEU A 179 2.69 -8.72 -14.04
C LEU A 179 3.42 -10.00 -13.64
N THR A 180 4.12 -10.02 -12.50
CA THR A 180 4.71 -11.24 -11.94
C THR A 180 3.65 -12.32 -11.74
N LEU A 181 2.50 -11.96 -11.17
CA LEU A 181 1.40 -12.89 -10.89
C LEU A 181 0.63 -13.33 -12.14
N GLU A 182 0.62 -12.52 -13.19
CA GLU A 182 0.11 -12.90 -14.51
C GLU A 182 0.96 -14.01 -15.13
N ILE A 183 2.30 -13.94 -14.94
CA ILE A 183 3.24 -14.96 -15.41
C ILE A 183 3.20 -16.21 -14.52
N ASN A 184 3.23 -16.00 -13.20
CA ASN A 184 3.26 -17.05 -12.18
C ASN A 184 2.26 -16.77 -11.05
N SER A 185 1.03 -17.24 -11.22
CA SER A 185 -0.03 -17.11 -10.22
C SER A 185 0.21 -17.90 -8.91
N LYS A 186 1.34 -18.63 -8.82
CA LYS A 186 1.75 -19.39 -7.63
C LYS A 186 2.97 -18.78 -6.93
N ASN A 187 3.26 -17.51 -7.15
CA ASN A 187 4.34 -16.81 -6.48
C ASN A 187 3.81 -16.17 -5.16
N PRO A 188 4.07 -16.76 -3.96
CA PRO A 188 3.56 -16.24 -2.71
C PRO A 188 4.21 -14.92 -2.31
N ASP A 189 5.48 -14.69 -2.69
CA ASP A 189 6.22 -13.47 -2.37
C ASP A 189 5.62 -12.27 -3.12
N ALA A 190 5.17 -12.46 -4.36
CA ALA A 190 4.52 -11.41 -5.13
C ALA A 190 3.15 -11.01 -4.55
N TYR A 191 2.34 -11.97 -4.10
CA TYR A 191 1.11 -11.68 -3.39
C TYR A 191 1.39 -10.95 -2.07
N TYR A 192 2.31 -11.44 -1.27
CA TYR A 192 2.72 -10.83 -0.01
C TYR A 192 3.17 -9.38 -0.20
N SER A 193 4.08 -9.14 -1.14
CA SER A 193 4.63 -7.80 -1.40
C SER A 193 3.55 -6.84 -1.89
N ARG A 194 2.66 -7.30 -2.77
CA ARG A 194 1.53 -6.50 -3.26
C ARG A 194 0.52 -6.19 -2.15
N ALA A 195 0.28 -7.13 -1.23
CA ALA A 195 -0.59 -6.93 -0.08
C ALA A 195 -0.10 -5.80 0.83
N ILE A 196 1.21 -5.73 1.08
CA ILE A 196 1.82 -4.66 1.87
C ILE A 196 1.44 -3.30 1.29
N VAL A 197 1.68 -3.10 0.00
CA VAL A 197 1.42 -1.82 -0.65
C VAL A 197 -0.06 -1.50 -0.74
N LYS A 198 -0.91 -2.49 -0.97
CA LYS A 198 -2.37 -2.30 -0.92
C LYS A 198 -2.83 -1.82 0.45
N ASN A 199 -2.26 -2.35 1.53
CA ASN A 199 -2.56 -1.88 2.87
C ASN A 199 -2.04 -0.45 3.11
N GLU A 200 -0.86 -0.13 2.61
CA GLU A 200 -0.29 1.22 2.67
C GLU A 200 -1.13 2.26 1.89
N LEU A 201 -1.85 1.81 0.86
CA LEU A 201 -2.84 2.59 0.11
C LEU A 201 -4.25 2.48 0.70
N TYR A 202 -4.37 2.14 1.99
CA TYR A 202 -5.63 2.07 2.75
C TYR A 202 -6.67 1.08 2.20
N THR A 203 -6.30 0.17 1.31
CA THR A 203 -7.18 -0.84 0.72
C THR A 203 -7.04 -2.19 1.44
N TRP A 204 -7.17 -2.18 2.78
CA TRP A 204 -6.92 -3.34 3.64
C TRP A 204 -7.71 -4.60 3.25
N LYS A 205 -8.97 -4.46 2.78
CA LYS A 205 -9.76 -5.60 2.31
C LYS A 205 -9.14 -6.29 1.09
N SER A 206 -8.53 -5.52 0.20
CA SER A 206 -7.82 -6.05 -0.96
C SER A 206 -6.46 -6.62 -0.58
N ALA A 207 -5.79 -6.02 0.41
CA ALA A 207 -4.57 -6.57 0.99
C ALA A 207 -4.81 -7.94 1.64
N LEU A 208 -5.89 -8.11 2.42
CA LEU A 208 -6.25 -9.40 3.01
C LEU A 208 -6.43 -10.50 1.95
N LYS A 209 -7.05 -10.20 0.80
CA LYS A 209 -7.19 -11.18 -0.30
C LYS A 209 -5.83 -11.64 -0.83
N ASP A 210 -4.86 -10.73 -0.95
CA ASP A 210 -3.52 -11.09 -1.41
C ASP A 210 -2.76 -11.88 -0.34
N TYR A 211 -2.86 -11.53 0.95
CA TYR A 211 -2.31 -12.36 2.03
C TYR A 211 -2.95 -13.75 2.07
N ASP A 212 -4.26 -13.86 1.87
CA ASP A 212 -4.95 -15.14 1.80
C ASP A 212 -4.38 -16.01 0.67
N LYS A 213 -4.11 -15.41 -0.50
CA LYS A 213 -3.48 -16.12 -1.63
C LYS A 213 -2.03 -16.52 -1.33
N ALA A 214 -1.25 -15.66 -0.71
CA ALA A 214 0.11 -16.00 -0.28
C ALA A 214 0.10 -17.21 0.67
N LEU A 215 -0.81 -17.23 1.63
CA LEU A 215 -0.92 -18.28 2.65
C LEU A 215 -1.60 -19.55 2.13
N GLU A 216 -2.46 -19.48 1.12
CA GLU A 216 -2.96 -20.64 0.38
C GLU A 216 -1.81 -21.40 -0.32
N ILE A 217 -0.83 -20.67 -0.86
CA ILE A 217 0.32 -21.24 -1.57
C ILE A 217 1.42 -21.68 -0.58
N ALA A 218 1.69 -20.86 0.44
CA ALA A 218 2.72 -21.07 1.46
C ALA A 218 2.12 -20.91 2.88
N PRO A 219 1.51 -21.94 3.46
CA PRO A 219 0.84 -21.85 4.75
C PRO A 219 1.76 -21.52 5.95
N ASP A 220 3.07 -21.72 5.78
CA ASP A 220 4.11 -21.44 6.76
C ASP A 220 4.84 -20.09 6.51
N PHE A 221 4.26 -19.21 5.70
CA PHE A 221 4.80 -17.88 5.43
C PHE A 221 4.56 -16.95 6.63
N ILE A 222 5.53 -16.95 7.56
CA ILE A 222 5.41 -16.28 8.87
C ILE A 222 5.09 -14.80 8.71
N ASP A 223 5.80 -14.07 7.84
CA ASP A 223 5.60 -12.64 7.64
C ASP A 223 4.18 -12.34 7.15
N ALA A 224 3.63 -13.18 6.28
CA ALA A 224 2.26 -13.03 5.80
C ALA A 224 1.23 -13.29 6.91
N LEU A 225 1.46 -14.29 7.78
CA LEU A 225 0.61 -14.55 8.94
C LEU A 225 0.61 -13.37 9.91
N VAL A 226 1.79 -12.86 10.25
CA VAL A 226 1.93 -11.74 11.20
C VAL A 226 1.28 -10.48 10.65
N ASN A 227 1.53 -10.13 9.38
CA ASN A 227 0.97 -8.93 8.77
C ASN A 227 -0.55 -9.05 8.55
N ARG A 228 -1.05 -10.21 8.13
CA ARG A 228 -2.50 -10.43 8.02
C ARG A 228 -3.19 -10.31 9.37
N GLY A 229 -2.59 -10.90 10.42
CA GLY A 229 -3.07 -10.77 11.79
C GLY A 229 -3.12 -9.32 12.25
N THR A 230 -2.10 -8.52 11.93
CA THR A 230 -2.07 -7.08 12.26
C THR A 230 -3.22 -6.32 11.60
N ILE A 231 -3.45 -6.55 10.31
CA ILE A 231 -4.57 -5.90 9.61
C ILE A 231 -5.93 -6.32 10.18
N LYS A 232 -6.10 -7.59 10.54
CA LYS A 232 -7.32 -8.07 11.20
C LYS A 232 -7.54 -7.39 12.55
N ASP A 233 -6.49 -7.29 13.40
CA ASP A 233 -6.55 -6.62 14.69
C ASP A 233 -6.95 -5.14 14.54
N GLU A 234 -6.30 -4.41 13.63
CA GLU A 234 -6.58 -3.01 13.34
C GLU A 234 -8.03 -2.76 12.87
N ASN A 235 -8.65 -3.77 12.27
CA ASN A 235 -10.03 -3.71 11.77
C ASN A 235 -11.04 -4.44 12.68
N GLY A 236 -10.63 -4.81 13.89
CA GLY A 236 -11.51 -5.35 14.94
C GLY A 236 -11.79 -6.85 14.86
N ASP A 237 -11.18 -7.59 13.92
CA ASP A 237 -11.22 -9.06 13.88
C ASP A 237 -10.13 -9.64 14.78
N PHE A 238 -10.32 -9.47 16.09
CA PHE A 238 -9.35 -9.89 17.11
C PHE A 238 -9.18 -11.40 17.18
N GLU A 239 -10.25 -12.16 17.01
CA GLU A 239 -10.21 -13.64 16.97
C GLU A 239 -9.41 -14.14 15.76
N GLY A 240 -9.66 -13.55 14.58
CA GLY A 240 -8.92 -13.86 13.36
C GLY A 240 -7.45 -13.48 13.45
N ALA A 241 -7.14 -12.37 14.12
CA ALA A 241 -5.75 -11.96 14.39
C ALA A 241 -5.04 -12.95 15.31
N ILE A 242 -5.67 -13.36 16.42
CA ILE A 242 -5.12 -14.35 17.36
C ILE A 242 -4.86 -15.68 16.65
N ALA A 243 -5.76 -16.10 15.76
CA ALA A 243 -5.57 -17.34 14.99
C ALA A 243 -4.32 -17.28 14.10
N ASP A 244 -4.10 -16.16 13.41
CA ASP A 244 -2.93 -15.96 12.56
C ASP A 244 -1.63 -15.93 13.39
N TYR A 245 -1.61 -15.21 14.52
CA TYR A 245 -0.44 -15.18 15.42
C TYR A 245 -0.17 -16.55 16.05
N ASN A 246 -1.20 -17.31 16.42
CA ASN A 246 -1.03 -18.66 16.94
C ASN A 246 -0.38 -19.58 15.89
N THR A 247 -0.82 -19.47 14.64
CA THR A 247 -0.24 -20.23 13.53
C THR A 247 1.24 -19.87 13.33
N ALA A 248 1.56 -18.58 13.30
CA ALA A 248 2.95 -18.11 13.17
C ALA A 248 3.83 -18.62 14.34
N LEU A 249 3.34 -18.51 15.59
CA LEU A 249 4.08 -18.92 16.78
C LEU A 249 4.27 -20.45 16.88
N ALA A 250 3.44 -21.24 16.22
CA ALA A 250 3.57 -22.70 16.15
C ALA A 250 4.67 -23.16 15.17
N ILE A 251 5.14 -22.28 14.28
CA ILE A 251 6.19 -22.61 13.32
C ILE A 251 7.56 -22.67 14.02
N LYS A 252 8.20 -23.85 13.97
CA LYS A 252 9.45 -24.12 14.72
C LYS A 252 10.61 -23.17 14.39
N LYS A 253 10.64 -22.63 13.18
CA LYS A 253 11.72 -21.76 12.69
C LYS A 253 11.31 -20.29 12.61
N ILE A 254 10.33 -19.87 13.42
CA ILE A 254 10.00 -18.46 13.52
C ILE A 254 11.24 -17.68 14.01
N ASP A 255 11.60 -16.62 13.30
CA ASP A 255 12.70 -15.76 13.68
C ASP A 255 12.36 -14.93 14.93
N PRO A 256 13.36 -14.44 15.67
CA PRO A 256 13.14 -13.72 16.92
C PRO A 256 12.30 -12.44 16.78
N GLU A 257 12.44 -11.73 15.65
CA GLU A 257 11.68 -10.49 15.42
C GLU A 257 10.19 -10.81 15.24
N ASN A 258 9.85 -11.68 14.31
CA ASN A 258 8.46 -12.11 14.11
C ASN A 258 7.86 -12.73 15.37
N LYS A 259 8.65 -13.47 16.14
CA LYS A 259 8.20 -14.08 17.38
C LYS A 259 7.76 -13.06 18.42
N LYS A 260 8.61 -12.03 18.66
CA LYS A 260 8.28 -10.97 19.62
C LYS A 260 7.09 -10.11 19.15
N PHE A 261 7.00 -9.80 17.84
CA PHE A 261 5.86 -9.08 17.27
C PHE A 261 4.55 -9.88 17.39
N ALA A 262 4.59 -11.18 17.09
CA ALA A 262 3.41 -12.02 17.19
C ALA A 262 2.89 -12.11 18.64
N TYR A 263 3.77 -12.25 19.64
CA TYR A 263 3.36 -12.20 21.05
C TYR A 263 2.79 -10.84 21.42
N TYR A 264 3.47 -9.75 21.07
CA TYR A 264 3.00 -8.41 21.42
C TYR A 264 1.62 -8.11 20.85
N ASN A 265 1.44 -8.35 19.55
CA ASN A 265 0.18 -8.07 18.87
C ASN A 265 -0.93 -9.03 19.30
N ARG A 266 -0.62 -10.34 19.55
CA ARG A 266 -1.59 -11.26 20.12
C ARG A 266 -2.06 -10.82 21.51
N GLY A 267 -1.16 -10.27 22.31
CA GLY A 267 -1.50 -9.65 23.58
C GLY A 267 -2.46 -8.45 23.43
N ASN A 268 -2.26 -7.61 22.41
CA ASN A 268 -3.18 -6.50 22.11
C ASN A 268 -4.57 -7.05 21.75
N SER A 269 -4.66 -8.03 20.84
CA SER A 269 -5.92 -8.65 20.43
C SER A 269 -6.65 -9.31 21.60
N LYS A 270 -5.93 -10.07 22.46
CA LYS A 270 -6.49 -10.68 23.69
C LYS A 270 -7.04 -9.63 24.64
N TYR A 271 -6.31 -8.53 24.83
CA TYR A 271 -6.77 -7.44 25.69
C TYR A 271 -8.07 -6.82 25.17
N ASN A 272 -8.19 -6.62 23.86
CA ASN A 272 -9.41 -6.12 23.22
C ASN A 272 -10.61 -7.06 23.40
N LEU A 273 -10.34 -8.37 23.51
CA LEU A 273 -11.33 -9.40 23.84
C LEU A 273 -11.56 -9.57 25.35
N ASN A 274 -11.04 -8.67 26.19
CA ASN A 274 -11.09 -8.72 27.66
C ASN A 274 -10.33 -9.89 28.32
N ASP A 275 -9.51 -10.64 27.60
CA ASP A 275 -8.56 -11.62 28.17
C ASP A 275 -7.31 -10.89 28.68
N LYS A 276 -7.44 -10.21 29.82
CA LYS A 276 -6.37 -9.44 30.43
C LYS A 276 -5.19 -10.32 30.87
N ASN A 277 -5.47 -11.51 31.40
CA ASN A 277 -4.42 -12.41 31.87
C ASN A 277 -3.57 -12.92 30.69
N GLY A 278 -4.20 -13.43 29.65
CA GLY A 278 -3.49 -13.88 28.46
C GLY A 278 -2.77 -12.76 27.73
N ALA A 279 -3.32 -11.54 27.76
CA ALA A 279 -2.63 -10.35 27.21
C ALA A 279 -1.33 -10.04 27.99
N CYS A 280 -1.40 -10.07 29.32
CA CYS A 280 -0.23 -9.81 30.17
C CYS A 280 0.84 -10.89 30.02
N GLU A 281 0.47 -12.17 29.90
CA GLU A 281 1.40 -13.24 29.61
C GLU A 281 2.14 -13.02 28.28
N ASP A 282 1.41 -12.67 27.24
CA ASP A 282 1.95 -12.41 25.91
C ASP A 282 2.87 -11.18 25.89
N TRP A 283 2.48 -10.06 26.50
CA TRP A 283 3.32 -8.85 26.58
C TRP A 283 4.60 -9.09 27.41
N ASN A 284 4.51 -9.84 28.53
CA ASN A 284 5.72 -10.22 29.28
C ASN A 284 6.64 -11.12 28.46
N THR A 285 6.08 -12.04 27.68
CA THR A 285 6.86 -12.90 26.77
C THR A 285 7.54 -12.07 25.68
N ALA A 286 6.82 -11.13 25.05
CA ALA A 286 7.38 -10.22 24.07
C ALA A 286 8.52 -9.36 24.66
N TYR A 287 8.32 -8.82 25.87
CA TYR A 287 9.33 -8.02 26.57
C TYR A 287 10.60 -8.85 26.85
N ASN A 288 10.45 -10.08 27.33
CA ASN A 288 11.57 -10.99 27.57
C ASN A 288 12.32 -11.38 26.28
N LEU A 289 11.67 -11.30 25.13
CA LEU A 289 12.26 -11.48 23.80
C LEU A 289 12.89 -10.18 23.24
N GLY A 290 12.89 -9.08 24.01
CA GLY A 290 13.50 -7.81 23.64
C GLY A 290 12.53 -6.77 23.04
N ALA A 291 11.23 -6.98 23.16
CA ALA A 291 10.21 -5.98 22.77
C ALA A 291 10.06 -4.92 23.87
N GLU A 292 10.98 -3.97 23.98
CA GLU A 292 10.95 -2.94 25.04
C GLU A 292 9.66 -2.11 25.06
N TYR A 293 9.04 -1.91 23.91
CA TYR A 293 7.74 -1.22 23.76
C TYR A 293 6.58 -1.95 24.47
N ALA A 294 6.72 -3.23 24.80
CA ALA A 294 5.71 -3.96 25.58
C ALA A 294 5.66 -3.51 27.05
N LEU A 295 6.75 -2.93 27.59
CA LEU A 295 6.86 -2.53 28.99
C LEU A 295 5.78 -1.50 29.39
N GLU A 296 5.43 -0.59 28.51
CA GLU A 296 4.37 0.39 28.77
C GLU A 296 3.02 -0.28 28.98
N ARG A 297 2.67 -1.23 28.12
CA ARG A 297 1.42 -2.03 28.23
C ARG A 297 1.39 -2.79 29.56
N ILE A 298 2.48 -3.46 29.91
CA ILE A 298 2.61 -4.21 31.17
C ILE A 298 2.38 -3.29 32.38
N LYS A 299 3.08 -2.15 32.44
CA LYS A 299 2.97 -1.21 33.56
C LYS A 299 1.56 -0.65 33.75
N VAL A 300 0.85 -0.42 32.67
CA VAL A 300 -0.47 0.25 32.71
C VAL A 300 -1.62 -0.75 32.84
N LYS A 301 -1.51 -1.93 32.22
CA LYS A 301 -2.64 -2.86 32.02
C LYS A 301 -2.53 -4.15 32.83
N CYS A 302 -1.36 -4.49 33.35
CA CYS A 302 -1.12 -5.75 34.09
C CYS A 302 -0.97 -5.55 35.62
N LYS A 303 -1.73 -4.62 36.16
CA LYS A 303 -1.80 -4.37 37.61
C LYS A 303 -2.96 -5.15 38.24
#